data_19ec9e67246f57962863f9fd1ac76240
#
_entry.id   19ec9e67246f57962863f9fd1ac76240
#
_cell.length_a   1.000
_cell.length_b   1.000
_cell.length_c   1.000
_cell.angle_alpha   90.00
_cell.angle_beta   90.00
_cell.angle_gamma   90.00
#
_symmetry.space_group_name_H-M   'P 1'
#
loop_
_entity.id
_entity.type
_entity.pdbx_description
1 polymer ?
#
loop_
_entity_poly.entity_id
_entity_poly.type
_entity_poly.pdbx_seq_one_letter_code
_entity_poly.pdbx_strand_id
1 'polypeptide(L)'
;EIEDDLISLKLPDATQEESIIKVIGVGGGGSNAVNHMFRQGIHGVEFVVCNTDIQALRQSRVKNRIQLGKELTEGRGAGCQPERGRLSAIESMDFIKTILEHNTRMVFITAGMGGGTGTGAAPEIARQAKELGILTIGIVTVPFSFEGKRKIEQAMTGIDELEEYVDALLIIANERLREIYGDLKLSDAFAMADNVLTIAAKSIAEIITVKGYVNVDFADVESVMRDSGVALMGAAEAEGEGRAMEALTNALISPLLNSNDIR
;
A
#
# COMPACT_ATOMS: atom_id res chain seq x y z
N GLU A 1 25.31 23.04 -11.92
CA GLU A 1 25.14 22.05 -13.00
C GLU A 1 25.07 20.67 -12.34
N ILE A 2 23.98 20.00 -12.41
CA ILE A 2 23.55 18.70 -11.87
C ILE A 2 22.57 18.94 -10.75
N GLU A 3 21.27 18.87 -11.05
CA GLU A 3 20.32 18.48 -9.99
C GLU A 3 18.84 18.59 -10.39
N ASP A 4 18.54 18.38 -11.68
CA ASP A 4 17.15 18.43 -12.12
C ASP A 4 16.49 17.05 -12.39
N ASP A 5 17.14 15.94 -11.98
CA ASP A 5 16.74 14.60 -12.41
C ASP A 5 16.17 13.68 -11.29
N LEU A 6 15.36 14.21 -10.38
CA LEU A 6 14.62 13.34 -9.44
C LEU A 6 13.19 13.05 -9.92
N ILE A 7 12.82 13.51 -11.11
CA ILE A 7 11.64 13.07 -11.84
C ILE A 7 12.12 12.21 -13.01
N SER A 8 12.59 11.02 -12.71
CA SER A 8 12.86 10.05 -13.77
C SER A 8 11.56 9.33 -14.14
N LEU A 9 10.67 10.02 -14.81
CA LEU A 9 9.62 9.41 -15.62
C LEU A 9 10.30 8.80 -16.85
N LYS A 10 10.89 7.62 -16.70
CA LYS A 10 11.21 6.80 -17.86
C LYS A 10 9.92 6.08 -18.25
N LEU A 11 9.27 6.58 -19.30
CA LEU A 11 8.26 5.81 -20.03
C LEU A 11 8.85 4.43 -20.35
N PRO A 12 8.09 3.34 -20.18
CA PRO A 12 8.61 1.99 -20.43
C PRO A 12 9.05 1.85 -21.88
N ASP A 13 10.15 1.13 -22.09
CA ASP A 13 10.49 0.64 -23.42
C ASP A 13 9.31 -0.19 -23.97
N ALA A 14 8.94 0.05 -25.21
CA ALA A 14 7.76 -0.50 -25.92
C ALA A 14 7.71 -2.05 -26.06
N THR A 15 8.46 -2.78 -25.21
CA THR A 15 8.55 -4.24 -25.19
C THR A 15 8.10 -4.88 -23.87
N GLN A 16 7.71 -4.09 -22.86
CA GLN A 16 7.06 -4.62 -21.66
C GLN A 16 5.56 -4.42 -21.79
N GLU A 17 4.78 -5.47 -21.62
CA GLU A 17 3.32 -5.37 -21.49
C GLU A 17 3.04 -4.34 -20.39
N GLU A 18 2.43 -3.22 -20.78
CA GLU A 18 2.13 -2.14 -19.84
C GLU A 18 1.17 -2.63 -18.78
N SER A 19 1.60 -2.64 -17.53
CA SER A 19 0.76 -3.07 -16.42
C SER A 19 -0.41 -2.12 -16.21
N ILE A 20 -1.61 -2.69 -16.07
CA ILE A 20 -2.82 -1.94 -15.70
C ILE A 20 -2.96 -1.77 -14.18
N ILE A 21 -2.07 -2.39 -13.41
CA ILE A 21 -2.08 -2.40 -11.94
C ILE A 21 -0.85 -1.65 -11.43
N LYS A 22 -1.07 -0.68 -10.55
CA LYS A 22 0.01 0.03 -9.86
C LYS A 22 -0.02 -0.21 -8.36
N VAL A 23 1.15 -0.22 -7.75
CA VAL A 23 1.32 -0.26 -6.29
C VAL A 23 2.07 0.99 -5.86
N ILE A 24 1.40 1.87 -5.14
CA ILE A 24 1.94 3.15 -4.69
C ILE A 24 2.22 3.09 -3.19
N GLY A 25 3.48 3.16 -2.82
CA GLY A 25 3.92 3.25 -1.43
C GLY A 25 4.04 4.69 -0.98
N VAL A 26 3.31 5.08 0.07
CA VAL A 26 3.22 6.46 0.56
C VAL A 26 3.90 6.60 1.92
N GLY A 27 4.87 7.52 1.99
CA GLY A 27 5.66 7.77 3.19
C GLY A 27 6.67 6.67 3.50
N GLY A 28 7.29 6.68 4.67
CA GLY A 28 8.35 5.75 5.04
C GLY A 28 7.87 4.29 5.08
N GLY A 29 6.78 4.01 5.79
CA GLY A 29 6.21 2.66 5.89
C GLY A 29 5.77 2.11 4.54
N GLY A 30 5.00 2.88 3.76
CA GLY A 30 4.58 2.46 2.43
C GLY A 30 5.75 2.25 1.46
N SER A 31 6.76 3.12 1.50
CA SER A 31 7.98 2.95 0.70
C SER A 31 8.74 1.66 1.05
N ASN A 32 8.82 1.31 2.35
CA ASN A 32 9.44 0.07 2.79
C ASN A 32 8.68 -1.15 2.30
N ALA A 33 7.36 -1.15 2.43
CA ALA A 33 6.50 -2.22 1.93
C ALA A 33 6.66 -2.41 0.42
N VAL A 34 6.62 -1.34 -0.36
CA VAL A 34 6.80 -1.40 -1.83
C VAL A 34 8.22 -1.87 -2.20
N ASN A 35 9.26 -1.40 -1.51
CA ASN A 35 10.61 -1.93 -1.72
C ASN A 35 10.72 -3.43 -1.38
N HIS A 36 9.97 -3.90 -0.39
CA HIS A 36 9.88 -5.33 -0.07
C HIS A 36 9.17 -6.10 -1.18
N MET A 37 8.02 -5.63 -1.64
CA MET A 37 7.25 -6.19 -2.77
C MET A 37 8.08 -6.26 -4.05
N PHE A 38 8.82 -5.20 -4.35
CA PHE A 38 9.72 -5.14 -5.52
C PHE A 38 10.81 -6.21 -5.46
N ARG A 39 11.37 -6.49 -4.27
CA ARG A 39 12.37 -7.57 -4.09
C ARG A 39 11.76 -8.97 -4.23
N GLN A 40 10.51 -9.13 -3.87
CA GLN A 40 9.77 -10.40 -4.00
C GLN A 40 9.35 -10.70 -5.44
N GLY A 41 9.46 -9.73 -6.35
CA GLY A 41 9.20 -9.94 -7.78
C GLY A 41 7.74 -10.23 -8.11
N ILE A 42 6.80 -9.40 -7.63
CA ILE A 42 5.40 -9.51 -8.02
C ILE A 42 5.27 -9.18 -9.51
N HIS A 43 4.70 -10.10 -10.29
CA HIS A 43 4.54 -9.94 -11.72
C HIS A 43 3.31 -9.12 -12.10
N GLY A 44 3.41 -8.41 -13.22
CA GLY A 44 2.26 -7.70 -13.81
C GLY A 44 1.83 -6.44 -13.06
N VAL A 45 2.68 -5.87 -12.20
CA VAL A 45 2.43 -4.63 -11.48
C VAL A 45 3.55 -3.62 -11.70
N GLU A 46 3.19 -2.35 -11.71
CA GLU A 46 4.12 -1.23 -11.70
C GLU A 46 4.23 -0.65 -10.29
N PHE A 47 5.47 -0.45 -9.82
CA PHE A 47 5.74 0.07 -8.49
C PHE A 47 6.09 1.56 -8.52
N VAL A 48 5.50 2.31 -7.59
CA VAL A 48 5.75 3.73 -7.37
C VAL A 48 5.99 3.97 -5.88
N VAL A 49 6.93 4.82 -5.53
CA VAL A 49 7.14 5.29 -4.16
C VAL A 49 7.01 6.80 -4.08
N CYS A 50 6.21 7.26 -3.13
CA CYS A 50 5.93 8.66 -2.87
C CYS A 50 6.37 9.01 -1.45
N ASN A 51 7.25 9.99 -1.28
CA ASN A 51 7.70 10.40 0.05
C ASN A 51 8.07 11.89 0.08
N THR A 52 7.95 12.49 1.25
CA THR A 52 8.44 13.84 1.55
C THR A 52 9.93 13.85 1.94
N ASP A 53 10.50 12.69 2.27
CA ASP A 53 11.91 12.50 2.61
C ASP A 53 12.70 12.07 1.36
N ILE A 54 13.54 12.97 0.87
CA ILE A 54 14.37 12.72 -0.32
C ILE A 54 15.45 11.65 -0.08
N GLN A 55 15.95 11.50 1.15
CA GLN A 55 16.96 10.48 1.45
C GLN A 55 16.36 9.08 1.37
N ALA A 56 15.15 8.90 1.91
CA ALA A 56 14.40 7.65 1.80
C ALA A 56 14.10 7.30 0.33
N LEU A 57 13.73 8.28 -0.50
CA LEU A 57 13.52 8.07 -1.93
C LEU A 57 14.79 7.65 -2.67
N ARG A 58 15.92 8.26 -2.36
CA ARG A 58 17.22 7.92 -2.99
C ARG A 58 17.68 6.49 -2.67
N GLN A 59 17.31 5.96 -1.51
CA GLN A 59 17.63 4.58 -1.11
C GLN A 59 16.71 3.53 -1.74
N SER A 60 15.56 3.94 -2.28
CA SER A 60 14.62 3.03 -2.92
C SER A 60 15.21 2.43 -4.20
N ARG A 61 14.95 1.13 -4.42
CA ARG A 61 15.29 0.42 -5.67
C ARG A 61 14.20 0.54 -6.74
N VAL A 62 13.05 1.06 -6.37
CA VAL A 62 11.93 1.30 -7.28
C VAL A 62 12.30 2.44 -8.23
N LYS A 63 12.00 2.27 -9.53
CA LYS A 63 12.37 3.26 -10.56
C LYS A 63 11.51 4.52 -10.46
N ASN A 64 10.19 4.34 -10.29
CA ASN A 64 9.24 5.44 -10.23
C ASN A 64 9.19 6.00 -8.81
N ARG A 65 9.74 7.20 -8.64
CA ARG A 65 9.85 7.87 -7.35
C ARG A 65 9.30 9.28 -7.46
N ILE A 66 8.39 9.66 -6.57
CA ILE A 66 7.80 10.99 -6.50
C ILE A 66 8.20 11.61 -5.16
N GLN A 67 8.89 12.73 -5.22
CA GLN A 67 9.08 13.57 -4.05
C GLN A 67 7.83 14.42 -3.83
N LEU A 68 7.17 14.23 -2.69
CA LEU A 68 5.99 15.01 -2.30
C LEU A 68 6.45 16.29 -1.58
N GLY A 69 5.83 17.43 -1.94
CA GLY A 69 6.04 18.68 -1.25
C GLY A 69 7.49 19.15 -1.29
N LYS A 70 8.08 19.22 -2.48
CA LYS A 70 9.49 19.61 -2.68
C LYS A 70 9.77 20.96 -2.05
N GLU A 71 8.88 21.94 -2.23
CA GLU A 71 9.04 23.29 -1.66
C GLU A 71 8.61 23.33 -0.18
N LEU A 72 7.49 22.70 0.15
CA LEU A 72 6.93 22.72 1.51
C LEU A 72 7.83 22.01 2.53
N THR A 73 8.47 20.91 2.15
CA THR A 73 9.27 20.08 3.09
C THR A 73 10.77 20.21 2.90
N GLU A 74 11.23 20.77 1.78
CA GLU A 74 12.64 20.84 1.41
C GLU A 74 13.32 19.45 1.45
N GLY A 75 12.55 18.39 1.23
CA GLY A 75 13.04 17.00 1.30
C GLY A 75 13.33 16.45 2.71
N ARG A 76 12.95 17.18 3.77
CA ARG A 76 13.23 16.81 5.18
C ARG A 76 12.14 15.97 5.83
N GLY A 77 11.12 15.57 5.06
CA GLY A 77 9.97 14.84 5.59
C GLY A 77 8.88 15.73 6.16
N ALA A 78 7.75 15.12 6.54
CA ALA A 78 6.57 15.82 7.07
C ALA A 78 6.61 16.04 8.61
N GLY A 79 7.63 15.57 9.32
CA GLY A 79 7.81 15.80 10.76
C GLY A 79 6.70 15.24 11.64
N CYS A 80 6.14 14.09 11.31
CA CYS A 80 4.98 13.46 11.98
C CYS A 80 3.73 14.37 12.04
N GLN A 81 3.56 15.23 11.06
CA GLN A 81 2.41 16.13 10.92
C GLN A 81 1.58 15.69 9.69
N PRO A 82 0.40 15.06 9.87
CA PRO A 82 -0.45 14.60 8.76
C PRO A 82 -0.85 15.73 7.81
N GLU A 83 -1.21 16.90 8.34
CA GLU A 83 -1.57 18.05 7.52
C GLU A 83 -0.44 18.50 6.59
N ARG A 84 0.81 18.42 7.05
CA ARG A 84 1.97 18.72 6.20
C ARG A 84 2.15 17.65 5.11
N GLY A 85 1.86 16.39 5.44
CA GLY A 85 1.83 15.29 4.46
C GLY A 85 0.76 15.51 3.39
N ARG A 86 -0.44 15.91 3.82
CA ARG A 86 -1.58 16.21 2.95
C ARG A 86 -1.25 17.35 1.97
N LEU A 87 -0.78 18.47 2.48
CA LEU A 87 -0.39 19.61 1.66
C LEU A 87 0.75 19.28 0.68
N SER A 88 1.68 18.41 1.10
CA SER A 88 2.76 17.92 0.23
C SER A 88 2.25 17.08 -0.94
N ALA A 89 1.21 16.27 -0.72
CA ALA A 89 0.56 15.54 -1.80
C ALA A 89 -0.16 16.49 -2.78
N ILE A 90 -0.85 17.49 -2.26
CA ILE A 90 -1.54 18.50 -3.07
C ILE A 90 -0.54 19.28 -3.94
N GLU A 91 0.59 19.72 -3.38
CA GLU A 91 1.67 20.39 -4.13
C GLU A 91 2.16 19.55 -5.32
N SER A 92 2.22 18.24 -5.13
CA SER A 92 2.77 17.30 -6.12
C SER A 92 1.71 16.56 -6.93
N MET A 93 0.43 17.01 -6.88
CA MET A 93 -0.70 16.26 -7.44
C MET A 93 -0.60 16.08 -8.95
N ASP A 94 -0.06 17.03 -9.69
CA ASP A 94 0.09 16.92 -11.14
C ASP A 94 0.99 15.74 -11.55
N PHE A 95 2.04 15.48 -10.78
CA PHE A 95 2.90 14.31 -11.02
C PHE A 95 2.21 13.00 -10.67
N ILE A 96 1.47 12.97 -9.58
CA ILE A 96 0.68 11.80 -9.16
C ILE A 96 -0.36 11.49 -10.22
N LYS A 97 -1.09 12.50 -10.69
CA LYS A 97 -2.11 12.39 -11.71
C LYS A 97 -1.54 11.84 -13.02
N THR A 98 -0.39 12.36 -13.47
CA THR A 98 0.29 11.87 -14.68
C THR A 98 0.58 10.36 -14.60
N ILE A 99 1.04 9.87 -13.44
CA ILE A 99 1.30 8.44 -13.25
C ILE A 99 0.01 7.64 -13.21
N LEU A 100 -1.03 8.15 -12.55
CA LEU A 100 -2.32 7.47 -12.46
C LEU A 100 -3.05 7.39 -13.82
N GLU A 101 -2.97 8.42 -14.64
CA GLU A 101 -3.59 8.46 -15.98
C GLU A 101 -2.91 7.50 -16.97
N HIS A 102 -1.64 7.13 -16.73
CA HIS A 102 -0.90 6.27 -17.64
C HIS A 102 -1.31 4.80 -17.47
N ASN A 103 -2.21 4.31 -18.32
CA ASN A 103 -2.67 2.93 -18.42
C ASN A 103 -3.07 2.27 -17.08
N THR A 104 -3.62 3.02 -16.12
CA THR A 104 -3.97 2.49 -14.80
C THR A 104 -5.46 2.18 -14.73
N ARG A 105 -5.81 0.94 -14.39
CA ARG A 105 -7.18 0.52 -14.07
C ARG A 105 -7.36 0.19 -12.60
N MET A 106 -6.28 -0.18 -11.92
CA MET A 106 -6.29 -0.54 -10.51
C MET A 106 -5.06 0.03 -9.81
N VAL A 107 -5.26 0.53 -8.61
CA VAL A 107 -4.16 1.01 -7.78
C VAL A 107 -4.28 0.47 -6.36
N PHE A 108 -3.18 -0.08 -5.86
CA PHE A 108 -2.97 -0.34 -4.45
C PHE A 108 -2.24 0.85 -3.83
N ILE A 109 -2.82 1.43 -2.79
CA ILE A 109 -2.18 2.49 -2.00
C ILE A 109 -1.79 1.89 -0.67
N THR A 110 -0.48 1.78 -0.42
CA THR A 110 0.03 1.25 0.84
C THR A 110 0.73 2.34 1.65
N ALA A 111 0.38 2.40 2.94
CA ALA A 111 0.94 3.37 3.87
C ALA A 111 1.03 2.82 5.29
N GLY A 112 2.10 3.21 6.00
CA GLY A 112 2.12 3.10 7.46
C GLY A 112 1.43 4.32 8.05
N MET A 113 0.30 4.10 8.72
CA MET A 113 -0.49 5.16 9.34
C MET A 113 0.13 5.61 10.68
N GLY A 114 -0.22 6.81 11.12
CA GLY A 114 0.30 7.40 12.38
C GLY A 114 1.53 8.29 12.21
N GLY A 115 2.15 8.30 11.01
CA GLY A 115 3.19 9.27 10.65
C GLY A 115 2.61 10.52 10.00
N GLY A 116 3.48 11.37 9.44
CA GLY A 116 3.05 12.57 8.72
C GLY A 116 2.66 12.27 7.27
N THR A 117 3.62 11.75 6.49
CA THR A 117 3.44 11.58 5.04
C THR A 117 2.40 10.52 4.72
N GLY A 118 2.53 9.29 5.28
CA GLY A 118 1.60 8.20 4.98
C GLY A 118 0.17 8.57 5.35
N THR A 119 -0.04 9.07 6.56
CA THR A 119 -1.36 9.43 7.10
C THR A 119 -2.05 10.54 6.31
N GLY A 120 -1.29 11.59 5.95
CA GLY A 120 -1.89 12.76 5.29
C GLY A 120 -1.94 12.66 3.76
N ALA A 121 -0.93 12.04 3.14
CA ALA A 121 -0.85 12.01 1.67
C ALA A 121 -1.63 10.84 1.04
N ALA A 122 -1.78 9.70 1.73
CA ALA A 122 -2.48 8.55 1.16
C ALA A 122 -3.95 8.84 0.83
N PRO A 123 -4.74 9.52 1.69
CA PRO A 123 -6.11 9.90 1.35
C PRO A 123 -6.19 10.80 0.11
N GLU A 124 -5.30 11.76 -0.04
CA GLU A 124 -5.29 12.67 -1.21
C GLU A 124 -4.96 11.93 -2.51
N ILE A 125 -4.01 10.99 -2.46
CA ILE A 125 -3.68 10.14 -3.62
C ILE A 125 -4.86 9.23 -3.96
N ALA A 126 -5.53 8.64 -2.95
CA ALA A 126 -6.71 7.81 -3.14
C ALA A 126 -7.87 8.61 -3.76
N ARG A 127 -8.11 9.82 -3.27
CA ARG A 127 -9.13 10.72 -3.83
C ARG A 127 -8.88 10.97 -5.30
N GLN A 128 -7.63 11.28 -5.68
CA GLN A 128 -7.30 11.50 -7.09
C GLN A 128 -7.50 10.24 -7.95
N ALA A 129 -7.15 9.06 -7.44
CA ALA A 129 -7.38 7.80 -8.14
C ALA A 129 -8.88 7.52 -8.33
N LYS A 130 -9.69 7.73 -7.29
CA LYS A 130 -11.16 7.59 -7.34
C LYS A 130 -11.79 8.56 -8.34
N GLU A 131 -11.35 9.82 -8.38
CA GLU A 131 -11.81 10.83 -9.33
C GLU A 131 -11.51 10.43 -10.79
N LEU A 132 -10.43 9.69 -11.03
CA LEU A 132 -10.08 9.13 -12.34
C LEU A 132 -10.83 7.82 -12.66
N GLY A 133 -11.70 7.34 -11.78
CA GLY A 133 -12.44 6.08 -11.96
C GLY A 133 -11.62 4.82 -11.80
N ILE A 134 -10.41 4.92 -11.27
CA ILE A 134 -9.50 3.80 -11.04
C ILE A 134 -9.99 2.98 -9.83
N LEU A 135 -10.01 1.65 -9.96
CA LEU A 135 -10.28 0.77 -8.81
C LEU A 135 -9.18 0.96 -7.76
N THR A 136 -9.56 1.51 -6.61
CA THR A 136 -8.61 1.96 -5.58
C THR A 136 -8.70 1.09 -4.33
N ILE A 137 -7.61 0.43 -3.98
CA ILE A 137 -7.52 -0.44 -2.81
C ILE A 137 -6.49 0.11 -1.84
N GLY A 138 -6.93 0.41 -0.62
CA GLY A 138 -6.05 0.80 0.48
C GLY A 138 -5.53 -0.43 1.23
N ILE A 139 -4.23 -0.51 1.47
CA ILE A 139 -3.62 -1.55 2.32
C ILE A 139 -2.71 -0.83 3.31
N VAL A 140 -3.15 -0.69 4.56
CA VAL A 140 -2.49 0.17 5.54
C VAL A 140 -2.18 -0.57 6.84
N THR A 141 -1.16 -0.10 7.55
CA THR A 141 -0.80 -0.63 8.87
C THR A 141 -1.12 0.38 9.97
N VAL A 142 -1.64 -0.13 11.10
CA VAL A 142 -1.79 0.62 12.35
C VAL A 142 -0.53 0.42 13.19
N PRO A 143 0.04 1.49 13.79
CA PRO A 143 1.25 1.42 14.59
C PRO A 143 1.15 0.42 15.74
N PHE A 144 2.30 -0.08 16.18
CA PHE A 144 2.41 -0.84 17.43
C PHE A 144 2.08 0.04 18.65
N SER A 145 1.59 -0.57 19.72
CA SER A 145 1.23 0.13 20.97
C SER A 145 2.42 0.89 21.58
N PHE A 146 3.64 0.37 21.46
CA PHE A 146 4.84 1.02 21.96
C PHE A 146 5.27 2.28 21.17
N GLU A 147 4.72 2.51 19.96
CA GLU A 147 4.99 3.73 19.18
C GLU A 147 4.30 4.97 19.75
N GLY A 148 3.36 4.78 20.66
CA GLY A 148 2.72 5.81 21.43
C GLY A 148 1.31 6.18 20.98
N LYS A 149 0.49 6.57 21.95
CA LYS A 149 -0.94 6.84 21.78
C LYS A 149 -1.25 7.87 20.70
N ARG A 150 -0.44 8.94 20.62
CA ARG A 150 -0.61 9.98 19.59
C ARG A 150 -0.55 9.44 18.17
N LYS A 151 0.40 8.51 17.89
CA LYS A 151 0.50 7.90 16.55
C LYS A 151 -0.70 7.03 16.22
N ILE A 152 -1.23 6.31 17.22
CA ILE A 152 -2.43 5.49 17.04
C ILE A 152 -3.64 6.38 16.75
N GLU A 153 -3.85 7.46 17.50
CA GLU A 153 -4.93 8.41 17.25
C GLU A 153 -4.83 9.04 15.85
N GLN A 154 -3.62 9.47 15.45
CA GLN A 154 -3.39 9.97 14.09
C GLN A 154 -3.64 8.92 13.02
N ALA A 155 -3.29 7.65 13.28
CA ALA A 155 -3.54 6.56 12.36
C ALA A 155 -5.03 6.33 12.15
N MET A 156 -5.83 6.33 13.21
CA MET A 156 -7.29 6.15 13.13
C MET A 156 -7.93 7.27 12.31
N THR A 157 -7.59 8.53 12.59
CA THR A 157 -8.10 9.67 11.80
C THR A 157 -7.76 9.54 10.31
N GLY A 158 -6.50 9.17 9.98
CA GLY A 158 -6.10 9.03 8.58
C GLY A 158 -6.71 7.81 7.89
N ILE A 159 -7.05 6.75 8.64
CA ILE A 159 -7.79 5.59 8.14
C ILE A 159 -9.22 5.99 7.81
N ASP A 160 -9.90 6.71 8.70
CA ASP A 160 -11.26 7.20 8.48
C ASP A 160 -11.33 8.10 7.22
N GLU A 161 -10.35 8.99 7.04
CA GLU A 161 -10.24 9.82 5.83
C GLU A 161 -9.96 8.98 4.56
N LEU A 162 -9.10 7.97 4.65
CA LEU A 162 -8.76 7.12 3.51
C LEU A 162 -9.94 6.26 3.06
N GLU A 163 -10.75 5.75 4.01
CA GLU A 163 -11.91 4.91 3.76
C GLU A 163 -12.93 5.57 2.80
N GLU A 164 -13.04 6.90 2.86
CA GLU A 164 -13.95 7.66 1.98
C GLU A 164 -13.54 7.60 0.48
N TYR A 165 -12.26 7.33 0.20
CA TYR A 165 -11.69 7.44 -1.15
C TYR A 165 -11.19 6.12 -1.72
N VAL A 166 -11.35 5.01 -1.02
CA VAL A 166 -11.00 3.69 -1.54
C VAL A 166 -12.25 2.84 -1.77
N ASP A 167 -12.17 1.91 -2.72
CA ASP A 167 -13.24 0.93 -2.97
C ASP A 167 -13.18 -0.21 -1.94
N ALA A 168 -11.97 -0.61 -1.56
CA ALA A 168 -11.70 -1.59 -0.54
C ALA A 168 -10.55 -1.15 0.37
N LEU A 169 -10.68 -1.35 1.67
CA LEU A 169 -9.67 -1.00 2.66
C LEU A 169 -9.27 -2.22 3.50
N LEU A 170 -8.01 -2.60 3.41
CA LEU A 170 -7.41 -3.63 4.26
C LEU A 170 -6.55 -2.96 5.35
N ILE A 171 -6.93 -3.18 6.60
CA ILE A 171 -6.26 -2.61 7.76
C ILE A 171 -5.52 -3.72 8.51
N ILE A 172 -4.21 -3.55 8.67
CA ILE A 172 -3.34 -4.50 9.37
C ILE A 172 -2.89 -3.87 10.68
N ALA A 173 -3.38 -4.42 11.80
CA ALA A 173 -2.94 -4.01 13.11
C ALA A 173 -1.60 -4.68 13.44
N ASN A 174 -0.51 -3.90 13.51
CA ASN A 174 0.82 -4.43 13.82
C ASN A 174 0.85 -5.15 15.18
N GLU A 175 0.04 -4.73 16.14
CA GLU A 175 -0.06 -5.37 17.45
C GLU A 175 -0.53 -6.83 17.35
N ARG A 176 -1.41 -7.16 16.40
CA ARG A 176 -1.84 -8.54 16.15
C ARG A 176 -0.70 -9.42 15.65
N LEU A 177 0.22 -8.86 14.85
CA LEU A 177 1.40 -9.60 14.41
C LEU A 177 2.29 -9.97 15.60
N ARG A 178 2.40 -9.08 16.60
CA ARG A 178 3.13 -9.37 17.82
C ARG A 178 2.48 -10.49 18.65
N GLU A 179 1.16 -10.51 18.74
CA GLU A 179 0.41 -11.57 19.44
C GLU A 179 0.59 -12.94 18.77
N ILE A 180 0.63 -12.98 17.43
CA ILE A 180 0.78 -14.22 16.66
C ILE A 180 2.19 -14.77 16.72
N TYR A 181 3.19 -13.90 16.52
CA TYR A 181 4.60 -14.30 16.35
C TYR A 181 5.43 -14.15 17.62
N GLY A 182 4.84 -13.67 18.72
CA GLY A 182 5.51 -13.52 20.02
C GLY A 182 6.50 -12.37 20.08
N ASP A 183 7.47 -12.45 20.98
CA ASP A 183 8.48 -11.42 21.22
C ASP A 183 9.54 -11.41 20.11
N LEU A 184 9.22 -10.76 19.00
CA LEU A 184 10.14 -10.52 17.89
C LEU A 184 11.08 -9.34 18.20
N LYS A 185 12.27 -9.38 17.60
CA LYS A 185 13.09 -8.16 17.49
C LYS A 185 12.33 -7.10 16.72
N LEU A 186 12.55 -5.84 17.06
CA LEU A 186 11.86 -4.71 16.41
C LEU A 186 11.97 -4.74 14.88
N SER A 187 13.15 -5.06 14.35
CA SER A 187 13.38 -5.22 12.90
C SER A 187 12.52 -6.31 12.28
N ASP A 188 12.36 -7.41 12.99
CA ASP A 188 11.63 -8.58 12.49
C ASP A 188 10.12 -8.31 12.54
N ALA A 189 9.64 -7.60 13.56
CA ALA A 189 8.25 -7.18 13.67
C ALA A 189 7.81 -6.28 12.51
N PHE A 190 8.63 -5.29 12.13
CA PHE A 190 8.36 -4.45 10.97
C PHE A 190 8.48 -5.23 9.64
N ALA A 191 9.46 -6.14 9.52
CA ALA A 191 9.58 -6.98 8.34
C ALA A 191 8.37 -7.90 8.16
N MET A 192 7.77 -8.39 9.25
CA MET A 192 6.52 -9.16 9.21
C MET A 192 5.34 -8.31 8.71
N ALA A 193 5.22 -7.07 9.19
CA ALA A 193 4.20 -6.14 8.69
C ALA A 193 4.35 -5.92 7.17
N ASP A 194 5.56 -5.64 6.69
CA ASP A 194 5.85 -5.47 5.27
C ASP A 194 5.54 -6.75 4.46
N ASN A 195 5.78 -7.94 5.04
CA ASN A 195 5.46 -9.21 4.39
C ASN A 195 3.95 -9.42 4.26
N VAL A 196 3.16 -9.09 5.28
CA VAL A 196 1.69 -9.20 5.22
C VAL A 196 1.12 -8.25 4.17
N LEU A 197 1.60 -7.00 4.12
CA LEU A 197 1.24 -6.05 3.06
C LEU A 197 1.56 -6.61 1.66
N THR A 198 2.73 -7.27 1.54
CA THR A 198 3.17 -7.89 0.29
C THR A 198 2.26 -9.03 -0.13
N ILE A 199 1.92 -9.94 0.80
CA ILE A 199 1.02 -11.06 0.54
C ILE A 199 -0.35 -10.54 0.09
N ALA A 200 -0.88 -9.51 0.74
CA ALA A 200 -2.16 -8.91 0.39
C ALA A 200 -2.17 -8.38 -1.05
N ALA A 201 -1.24 -7.49 -1.39
CA ALA A 201 -1.15 -6.92 -2.73
C ALA A 201 -0.86 -7.98 -3.79
N LYS A 202 0.04 -8.93 -3.49
CA LYS A 202 0.42 -10.03 -4.38
C LYS A 202 -0.76 -10.94 -4.69
N SER A 203 -1.49 -11.38 -3.67
CA SER A 203 -2.62 -12.31 -3.84
C SER A 203 -3.68 -11.74 -4.76
N ILE A 204 -4.03 -10.45 -4.60
CA ILE A 204 -5.03 -9.81 -5.45
C ILE A 204 -4.49 -9.57 -6.87
N ALA A 205 -3.26 -9.08 -7.00
CA ALA A 205 -2.65 -8.82 -8.30
C ALA A 205 -2.45 -10.10 -9.12
N GLU A 206 -1.97 -11.18 -8.50
CA GLU A 206 -1.69 -12.44 -9.20
C GLU A 206 -2.97 -13.17 -9.65
N ILE A 207 -4.12 -12.98 -8.99
CA ILE A 207 -5.40 -13.48 -9.49
C ILE A 207 -5.70 -12.93 -10.90
N ILE A 208 -5.31 -11.68 -11.16
CA ILE A 208 -5.56 -11.01 -12.45
C ILE A 208 -4.43 -11.30 -13.45
N THR A 209 -3.18 -11.31 -12.99
CA THR A 209 -1.99 -11.29 -13.88
C THR A 209 -1.43 -12.67 -14.18
N VAL A 210 -1.70 -13.67 -13.34
CA VAL A 210 -1.18 -15.03 -13.50
C VAL A 210 -2.26 -15.94 -14.06
N LYS A 211 -1.99 -16.58 -15.20
CA LYS A 211 -2.89 -17.58 -15.79
C LYS A 211 -2.94 -18.84 -14.93
N GLY A 212 -4.14 -19.17 -14.44
CA GLY A 212 -4.42 -20.38 -13.68
C GLY A 212 -5.29 -21.38 -14.46
N TYR A 213 -5.74 -22.44 -13.78
CA TYR A 213 -6.74 -23.36 -14.32
C TYR A 213 -8.12 -22.71 -14.46
N VAL A 214 -8.44 -21.78 -13.58
CA VAL A 214 -9.60 -20.90 -13.66
C VAL A 214 -9.06 -19.48 -13.78
N ASN A 215 -9.35 -18.83 -14.88
CA ASN A 215 -8.93 -17.45 -15.10
C ASN A 215 -10.02 -16.51 -14.56
N VAL A 216 -9.58 -15.56 -13.78
CA VAL A 216 -10.39 -14.43 -13.30
C VAL A 216 -9.90 -13.21 -14.04
N ASP A 217 -10.76 -12.50 -14.73
CA ASP A 217 -10.39 -11.29 -15.42
C ASP A 217 -10.49 -10.04 -14.51
N PHE A 218 -10.00 -8.92 -15.00
CA PHE A 218 -10.04 -7.67 -14.23
C PHE A 218 -11.47 -7.24 -13.91
N ALA A 219 -12.43 -7.46 -14.81
CA ALA A 219 -13.82 -7.04 -14.63
C ALA A 219 -14.50 -7.84 -13.49
N ASP A 220 -14.15 -9.12 -13.34
CA ASP A 220 -14.65 -9.95 -12.24
C ASP A 220 -14.15 -9.41 -10.88
N VAL A 221 -12.84 -9.09 -10.79
CA VAL A 221 -12.27 -8.51 -9.57
C VAL A 221 -12.85 -7.13 -9.28
N GLU A 222 -13.00 -6.28 -10.30
CA GLU A 222 -13.59 -4.97 -10.17
C GLU A 222 -15.02 -5.05 -9.63
N SER A 223 -15.85 -5.96 -10.17
CA SER A 223 -17.24 -6.10 -9.74
C SER A 223 -17.41 -6.50 -8.28
N VAL A 224 -16.45 -7.26 -7.73
CA VAL A 224 -16.46 -7.71 -6.34
C VAL A 224 -15.88 -6.65 -5.39
N MET A 225 -14.85 -5.93 -5.82
CA MET A 225 -14.10 -5.03 -4.95
C MET A 225 -14.55 -3.57 -4.99
N ARG A 226 -15.27 -3.17 -6.05
CA ARG A 226 -15.77 -1.79 -6.16
C ARG A 226 -16.78 -1.51 -5.05
N ASP A 227 -16.53 -0.42 -4.29
CA ASP A 227 -17.34 0.02 -3.15
C ASP A 227 -17.61 -1.08 -2.11
N SER A 228 -16.68 -2.03 -1.95
CA SER A 228 -16.83 -3.15 -0.99
C SER A 228 -16.57 -2.75 0.47
N GLY A 229 -15.96 -1.59 0.71
CA GLY A 229 -15.67 -1.10 2.06
C GLY A 229 -14.49 -1.80 2.71
N VAL A 230 -14.59 -2.16 3.99
CA VAL A 230 -13.50 -2.84 4.71
C VAL A 230 -13.34 -4.27 4.22
N ALA A 231 -12.16 -4.59 3.72
CA ALA A 231 -11.78 -5.93 3.27
C ALA A 231 -11.02 -6.69 4.36
N LEU A 232 -11.22 -7.99 4.40
CA LEU A 232 -10.48 -8.90 5.28
C LEU A 232 -9.68 -9.88 4.43
N MET A 233 -8.47 -10.20 4.87
CA MET A 233 -7.62 -11.17 4.20
C MET A 233 -7.16 -12.25 5.17
N GLY A 234 -7.37 -13.52 4.78
CA GLY A 234 -6.81 -14.68 5.44
C GLY A 234 -6.01 -15.51 4.45
N ALA A 235 -4.89 -16.07 4.90
CA ALA A 235 -4.08 -17.00 4.13
C ALA A 235 -3.74 -18.23 4.98
N ALA A 236 -3.84 -19.40 4.40
CA ALA A 236 -3.43 -20.64 5.02
C ALA A 236 -3.04 -21.68 3.96
N GLU A 237 -2.21 -22.61 4.37
CA GLU A 237 -1.78 -23.73 3.57
C GLU A 237 -2.15 -25.04 4.29
N ALA A 238 -2.47 -26.09 3.54
CA ALA A 238 -2.74 -27.42 4.06
C ALA A 238 -2.32 -28.48 3.04
N GLU A 239 -1.94 -29.66 3.53
CA GLU A 239 -1.48 -30.79 2.72
C GLU A 239 -2.33 -32.04 3.02
N GLY A 240 -2.35 -33.00 2.08
CA GLY A 240 -3.03 -34.29 2.24
C GLY A 240 -4.48 -34.32 1.79
N GLU A 241 -5.20 -35.32 2.27
CA GLU A 241 -6.63 -35.52 1.97
C GLU A 241 -7.48 -34.50 2.75
N GLY A 242 -8.39 -33.82 2.05
CA GLY A 242 -9.19 -32.75 2.66
C GLY A 242 -8.53 -31.36 2.74
N ARG A 243 -7.32 -31.22 2.20
CA ARG A 243 -6.49 -29.98 2.26
C ARG A 243 -7.23 -28.69 1.89
N ALA A 244 -8.15 -28.75 0.92
CA ALA A 244 -8.87 -27.56 0.47
C ALA A 244 -9.79 -27.01 1.57
N MET A 245 -10.53 -27.89 2.25
CA MET A 245 -11.41 -27.49 3.35
C MET A 245 -10.62 -27.06 4.57
N GLU A 246 -9.54 -27.75 4.86
CA GLU A 246 -8.63 -27.41 5.97
C GLU A 246 -7.96 -26.05 5.75
N ALA A 247 -7.41 -25.78 4.57
CA ALA A 247 -6.82 -24.49 4.22
C ALA A 247 -7.84 -23.36 4.29
N LEU A 248 -9.06 -23.58 3.78
CA LEU A 248 -10.14 -22.60 3.86
C LEU A 248 -10.52 -22.31 5.32
N THR A 249 -10.69 -23.34 6.12
CA THR A 249 -11.04 -23.19 7.55
C THR A 249 -9.95 -22.43 8.30
N ASN A 250 -8.68 -22.80 8.08
CA ASN A 250 -7.55 -22.13 8.70
C ASN A 250 -7.40 -20.67 8.24
N ALA A 251 -7.65 -20.38 6.96
CA ALA A 251 -7.66 -19.02 6.45
C ALA A 251 -8.73 -18.15 7.09
N LEU A 252 -9.93 -18.69 7.29
CA LEU A 252 -11.06 -17.99 7.95
C LEU A 252 -10.86 -17.77 9.46
N ILE A 253 -10.05 -18.59 10.10
CA ILE A 253 -9.71 -18.46 11.54
C ILE A 253 -8.45 -17.61 11.74
N SER A 254 -7.78 -17.23 10.66
CA SER A 254 -6.52 -16.47 10.75
C SER A 254 -6.70 -15.24 11.63
N PRO A 255 -5.80 -15.01 12.60
CA PRO A 255 -5.85 -13.85 13.49
C PRO A 255 -5.75 -12.50 12.75
N LEU A 256 -5.28 -12.51 11.50
CA LEU A 256 -5.26 -11.33 10.63
C LEU A 256 -6.68 -10.86 10.24
N LEU A 257 -7.68 -11.74 10.36
CA LEU A 257 -9.10 -11.46 10.07
C LEU A 257 -9.88 -10.84 11.24
N ASN A 258 -9.30 -10.82 12.43
CA ASN A 258 -10.05 -10.39 13.63
C ASN A 258 -10.12 -8.86 13.70
N SER A 259 -11.05 -8.27 12.95
CA SER A 259 -11.30 -6.82 12.89
C SER A 259 -12.13 -6.28 14.06
N ASN A 260 -12.56 -7.14 15.00
CA ASN A 260 -13.53 -6.73 16.03
C ASN A 260 -12.99 -5.76 17.09
N ASP A 261 -11.68 -5.43 17.08
CA ASP A 261 -11.07 -4.55 18.08
C ASP A 261 -10.54 -3.23 17.49
N ILE A 262 -10.95 -2.85 16.27
CA ILE A 262 -10.54 -1.57 15.64
C ILE A 262 -11.59 -0.47 15.86
N ARG A 263 -12.59 -0.71 16.72
CA ARG A 263 -13.58 0.30 17.14
C ARG A 263 -13.40 0.71 18.58
#